data_5f73946215736f809808b7bec09903a5
#
_entry.id   5f73946215736f809808b7bec09903a5
#
_cell.length_a   1.000
_cell.length_b   1.000
_cell.length_c   1.000
_cell.angle_alpha   90.00
_cell.angle_beta   90.00
_cell.angle_gamma   90.00
#
_symmetry.space_group_name_H-M   'P 1'
#
loop_
_entity.id
_entity.type
_entity.pdbx_description
1 polymer ?
#
loop_
_entity_poly.entity_id
_entity_poly.type
_entity_poly.pdbx_seq_one_letter_code
_entity_poly.pdbx_strand_id
1 'polypeptide(L)'
;MLEYCTLFDANYLTQGLALYESINHHHADYRLHILALCKKSLSVLKGLNLPNTMLYSVTDVETPGLRGMRPILSNFEYACALKPSFMLCVLRETEYVVYIDADSYFYNTGWHVVGPLRADSAVTVAITPHRFAPAHVRFAVNGNYNAGVIYATCDGIPCLENWERRCIVNRKGRMTDQQLLDDWPKQWGAHIITHEGLNLAPWNQEQYTYDVRRGVLYVNRQTLVHYHFHQGLKPAYGIIPFVRDYLYKPYQEALGRARKMIHS
;
A
#
# COMPACT_ATOMS: atom_id res chain seq x y z
N MET A 1 -16.23 -4.71 8.84
CA MET A 1 -15.59 -3.45 8.39
C MET A 1 -14.15 -3.75 7.98
N LEU A 2 -13.66 -3.19 6.86
CA LEU A 2 -12.27 -3.29 6.42
C LEU A 2 -11.47 -2.09 6.94
N GLU A 3 -10.33 -2.35 7.60
CA GLU A 3 -9.46 -1.32 8.15
C GLU A 3 -8.22 -1.15 7.26
N TYR A 4 -8.18 -0.06 6.51
CA TYR A 4 -7.06 0.29 5.65
C TYR A 4 -6.25 1.44 6.22
N CYS A 5 -4.95 1.48 5.96
CA CYS A 5 -4.14 2.66 6.21
C CYS A 5 -3.20 2.98 5.04
N THR A 6 -2.94 4.25 4.84
CA THR A 6 -2.04 4.76 3.80
C THR A 6 -1.38 6.05 4.26
N LEU A 7 -0.25 6.41 3.65
CA LEU A 7 0.46 7.64 3.95
C LEU A 7 0.93 8.35 2.68
N PHE A 8 0.85 9.67 2.67
CA PHE A 8 1.35 10.46 1.54
C PHE A 8 1.55 11.95 1.87
N ASP A 9 2.42 12.59 1.12
CA ASP A 9 2.62 14.04 1.12
C ASP A 9 1.79 14.75 0.04
N ALA A 10 2.02 16.04 -0.16
CA ALA A 10 1.32 16.82 -1.16
C ALA A 10 1.62 16.40 -2.62
N ASN A 11 2.74 15.73 -2.87
CA ASN A 11 3.10 15.26 -4.22
C ASN A 11 2.29 14.02 -4.62
N TYR A 12 1.90 13.21 -3.64
CA TYR A 12 1.07 12.01 -3.82
C TYR A 12 -0.40 12.24 -3.47
N LEU A 13 -0.82 13.49 -3.20
CA LEU A 13 -2.19 13.80 -2.82
C LEU A 13 -3.22 13.35 -3.87
N THR A 14 -2.93 13.54 -5.16
CA THR A 14 -3.79 13.11 -6.26
C THR A 14 -3.94 11.59 -6.31
N GLN A 15 -2.86 10.86 -6.09
CA GLN A 15 -2.85 9.39 -6.04
C GLN A 15 -3.61 8.87 -4.82
N GLY A 16 -3.36 9.46 -3.64
CA GLY A 16 -4.06 9.10 -2.41
C GLY A 16 -5.58 9.33 -2.49
N LEU A 17 -6.02 10.40 -3.18
CA LEU A 17 -7.44 10.65 -3.43
C LEU A 17 -8.03 9.68 -4.46
N ALA A 18 -7.28 9.27 -5.48
CA ALA A 18 -7.70 8.22 -6.40
C ALA A 18 -7.81 6.86 -5.69
N LEU A 19 -6.88 6.53 -4.80
CA LEU A 19 -6.97 5.35 -3.93
C LEU A 19 -8.25 5.41 -3.07
N TYR A 20 -8.49 6.53 -2.37
CA TYR A 20 -9.73 6.74 -1.60
C TYR A 20 -10.98 6.51 -2.46
N GLU A 21 -11.05 7.11 -3.65
CA GLU A 21 -12.19 6.95 -4.58
C GLU A 21 -12.42 5.47 -4.91
N SER A 22 -11.36 4.72 -5.21
CA SER A 22 -11.46 3.30 -5.54
C SER A 22 -11.90 2.44 -4.35
N ILE A 23 -11.41 2.73 -3.15
CA ILE A 23 -11.87 2.06 -1.92
C ILE A 23 -13.34 2.36 -1.69
N ASN A 24 -13.75 3.63 -1.76
CA ASN A 24 -15.14 4.04 -1.56
C ASN A 24 -16.10 3.42 -2.59
N HIS A 25 -15.62 3.18 -3.82
CA HIS A 25 -16.42 2.54 -4.87
C HIS A 25 -16.62 1.03 -4.66
N HIS A 26 -15.58 0.33 -4.20
CA HIS A 26 -15.59 -1.14 -4.15
C HIS A 26 -15.88 -1.73 -2.77
N HIS A 27 -15.98 -0.90 -1.72
CA HIS A 27 -16.19 -1.37 -0.35
C HIS A 27 -17.35 -0.62 0.32
N ALA A 28 -18.38 -1.36 0.74
CA ALA A 28 -19.52 -0.78 1.42
C ALA A 28 -19.24 -0.50 2.91
N ASP A 29 -18.36 -1.28 3.53
CA ASP A 29 -18.04 -1.22 4.97
C ASP A 29 -16.51 -1.18 5.15
N TYR A 30 -15.97 0.04 5.27
CA TYR A 30 -14.54 0.27 5.43
C TYR A 30 -14.25 1.53 6.26
N ARG A 31 -13.01 1.61 6.75
CA ARG A 31 -12.37 2.81 7.27
C ARG A 31 -10.99 2.96 6.64
N LEU A 32 -10.65 4.17 6.23
CA LEU A 32 -9.33 4.50 5.69
C LEU A 32 -8.62 5.49 6.62
N HIS A 33 -7.56 5.02 7.26
CA HIS A 33 -6.66 5.84 8.05
C HIS A 33 -5.61 6.47 7.13
N ILE A 34 -5.50 7.81 7.16
CA ILE A 34 -4.58 8.55 6.28
C ILE A 34 -3.59 9.34 7.12
N LEU A 35 -2.30 9.01 7.00
CA LEU A 35 -1.22 9.81 7.57
C LEU A 35 -0.77 10.87 6.56
N ALA A 36 -1.09 12.13 6.83
CA ALA A 36 -0.63 13.26 6.03
C ALA A 36 0.80 13.63 6.40
N LEU A 37 1.76 13.45 5.48
CA LEU A 37 3.19 13.65 5.73
C LEU A 37 3.61 15.12 5.76
N CYS A 38 2.74 16.06 5.37
CA CYS A 38 3.04 17.48 5.40
C CYS A 38 1.79 18.33 5.71
N LYS A 39 2.02 19.58 6.16
CA LYS A 39 0.93 20.53 6.49
C LYS A 39 -0.03 20.74 5.30
N LYS A 40 0.50 20.80 4.07
CA LYS A 40 -0.31 21.03 2.87
C LYS A 40 -1.27 19.87 2.63
N SER A 41 -0.80 18.60 2.65
CA SER A 41 -1.69 17.45 2.48
C SER A 41 -2.72 17.36 3.61
N LEU A 42 -2.34 17.61 4.85
CA LEU A 42 -3.25 17.62 5.99
C LEU A 42 -4.35 18.68 5.84
N SER A 43 -3.99 19.90 5.44
CA SER A 43 -4.94 21.00 5.25
C SER A 43 -5.97 20.68 4.15
N VAL A 44 -5.51 20.17 3.01
CA VAL A 44 -6.42 19.77 1.91
C VAL A 44 -7.35 18.65 2.34
N LEU A 45 -6.83 17.60 2.97
CA LEU A 45 -7.64 16.46 3.42
C LEU A 45 -8.70 16.87 4.47
N LYS A 46 -8.34 17.78 5.40
CA LYS A 46 -9.30 18.34 6.35
C LYS A 46 -10.40 19.16 5.65
N GLY A 47 -10.04 19.94 4.63
CA GLY A 47 -11.01 20.72 3.86
C GLY A 47 -11.99 19.84 3.06
N LEU A 48 -11.50 18.71 2.52
CA LEU A 48 -12.32 17.76 1.78
C LEU A 48 -13.30 16.96 2.66
N ASN A 49 -13.01 16.79 3.93
CA ASN A 49 -13.85 16.06 4.90
C ASN A 49 -14.41 14.73 4.35
N LEU A 50 -13.51 13.88 3.85
CA LEU A 50 -13.86 12.65 3.15
C LEU A 50 -14.57 11.66 4.10
N PRO A 51 -15.74 11.09 3.73
CA PRO A 51 -16.41 10.05 4.51
C PRO A 51 -15.53 8.83 4.77
N ASN A 52 -15.76 8.16 5.90
CA ASN A 52 -15.07 6.92 6.31
C ASN A 52 -13.53 7.08 6.39
N THR A 53 -13.03 8.28 6.65
CA THR A 53 -11.59 8.53 6.82
C THR A 53 -11.24 9.01 8.23
N MET A 54 -10.07 8.58 8.70
CA MET A 54 -9.41 9.09 9.91
C MET A 54 -8.09 9.75 9.52
N LEU A 55 -7.90 11.01 9.90
CA LEU A 55 -6.71 11.77 9.49
C LEU A 55 -5.70 11.86 10.64
N TYR A 56 -4.46 11.57 10.33
CA TYR A 56 -3.31 11.65 11.22
C TYR A 56 -2.27 12.61 10.65
N SER A 57 -1.57 13.30 11.54
CA SER A 57 -0.36 14.07 11.22
C SER A 57 0.89 13.28 11.62
N VAL A 58 2.04 13.69 11.11
CA VAL A 58 3.32 13.07 11.49
C VAL A 58 3.54 13.10 13.01
N THR A 59 3.11 14.16 13.69
CA THR A 59 3.27 14.29 15.15
C THR A 59 2.45 13.29 15.96
N ASP A 60 1.39 12.71 15.38
CA ASP A 60 0.55 11.72 16.04
C ASP A 60 1.19 10.32 16.01
N VAL A 61 2.13 10.09 15.08
CA VAL A 61 2.70 8.78 14.75
C VAL A 61 4.21 8.71 15.04
N GLU A 62 4.92 9.83 14.88
CA GLU A 62 6.38 9.90 14.95
C GLU A 62 6.91 9.55 16.34
N THR A 63 7.71 8.49 16.44
CA THR A 63 8.44 8.15 17.66
C THR A 63 9.68 9.03 17.84
N PRO A 64 10.25 9.15 19.06
CA PRO A 64 11.50 9.87 19.28
C PRO A 64 12.65 9.37 18.41
N GLY A 65 12.72 8.05 18.14
CA GLY A 65 13.71 7.45 17.25
C GLY A 65 13.58 7.95 15.81
N LEU A 66 12.37 7.95 15.25
CA LEU A 66 12.10 8.48 13.90
C LEU A 66 12.36 9.97 13.79
N ARG A 67 11.96 10.74 14.80
CA ARG A 67 12.25 12.20 14.85
C ARG A 67 13.74 12.49 14.77
N GLY A 68 14.55 11.70 15.47
CA GLY A 68 16.02 11.80 15.41
C GLY A 68 16.60 11.44 14.04
N MET A 69 15.89 10.63 13.24
CA MET A 69 16.33 10.24 11.90
C MET A 69 15.91 11.22 10.81
N ARG A 70 14.92 12.08 11.04
CA ARG A 70 14.38 13.01 10.06
C ARG A 70 15.41 13.90 9.35
N PRO A 71 16.44 14.46 10.03
CA PRO A 71 17.48 15.25 9.36
C PRO A 71 18.43 14.44 8.49
N ILE A 72 18.43 13.09 8.62
CA ILE A 72 19.38 12.19 8.00
C ILE A 72 18.78 11.51 6.78
N LEU A 73 17.48 11.21 6.83
CA LEU A 73 16.75 10.51 5.78
C LEU A 73 16.21 11.48 4.74
N SER A 74 16.20 11.05 3.47
CA SER A 74 15.40 11.72 2.46
C SER A 74 13.91 11.65 2.79
N ASN A 75 13.08 12.51 2.20
CA ASN A 75 11.63 12.47 2.40
C ASN A 75 11.02 11.10 2.08
N PHE A 76 11.54 10.43 1.04
CA PHE A 76 11.10 9.09 0.65
C PHE A 76 11.46 8.05 1.71
N GLU A 77 12.73 7.99 2.14
CA GLU A 77 13.18 7.05 3.18
C GLU A 77 12.45 7.28 4.50
N TYR A 78 12.18 8.54 4.84
CA TYR A 78 11.42 8.88 6.03
C TYR A 78 9.96 8.42 5.94
N ALA A 79 9.31 8.60 4.78
CA ALA A 79 7.97 8.06 4.53
C ALA A 79 7.94 6.54 4.68
N CYS A 80 8.92 5.82 4.11
CA CYS A 80 9.06 4.38 4.25
C CYS A 80 9.22 3.95 5.72
N ALA A 81 10.05 4.67 6.49
CA ALA A 81 10.27 4.38 7.91
C ALA A 81 9.03 4.65 8.79
N LEU A 82 8.10 5.52 8.36
CA LEU A 82 6.85 5.79 9.06
C LEU A 82 5.78 4.70 8.86
N LYS A 83 5.89 3.82 7.86
CA LYS A 83 4.90 2.76 7.60
C LYS A 83 4.63 1.90 8.84
N PRO A 84 5.64 1.24 9.45
CA PRO A 84 5.41 0.42 10.65
C PRO A 84 4.84 1.22 11.82
N SER A 85 5.34 2.42 12.08
CA SER A 85 4.84 3.27 13.18
C SER A 85 3.40 3.66 12.98
N PHE A 86 2.99 3.93 11.73
CA PHE A 86 1.61 4.25 11.42
C PHE A 86 0.68 3.04 11.59
N MET A 87 1.09 1.86 11.11
CA MET A 87 0.34 0.63 11.37
C MET A 87 0.20 0.36 12.87
N LEU A 88 1.26 0.52 13.65
CA LEU A 88 1.23 0.40 15.12
C LEU A 88 0.26 1.42 15.76
N CYS A 89 0.23 2.65 15.26
CA CYS A 89 -0.70 3.68 15.72
C CYS A 89 -2.16 3.25 15.48
N VAL A 90 -2.49 2.76 14.29
CA VAL A 90 -3.84 2.30 13.93
C VAL A 90 -4.26 1.07 14.75
N LEU A 91 -3.35 0.12 15.00
CA LEU A 91 -3.62 -1.07 15.81
C LEU A 91 -3.92 -0.79 17.29
N ARG A 92 -3.73 0.44 17.79
CA ARG A 92 -4.19 0.83 19.13
C ARG A 92 -5.71 0.92 19.23
N GLU A 93 -6.40 1.10 18.10
CA GLU A 93 -7.83 1.36 18.01
C GLU A 93 -8.56 0.29 17.18
N THR A 94 -7.82 -0.63 16.54
CA THR A 94 -8.37 -1.66 15.64
C THR A 94 -7.75 -3.02 15.92
N GLU A 95 -8.47 -4.09 15.62
CA GLU A 95 -7.98 -5.48 15.79
C GLU A 95 -6.96 -5.86 14.71
N TYR A 96 -7.03 -5.23 13.55
CA TYR A 96 -6.14 -5.45 12.42
C TYR A 96 -6.09 -4.21 11.52
N VAL A 97 -5.10 -4.17 10.66
CA VAL A 97 -4.94 -3.13 9.64
C VAL A 97 -4.33 -3.69 8.37
N VAL A 98 -4.73 -3.13 7.22
CA VAL A 98 -4.11 -3.38 5.91
C VAL A 98 -3.47 -2.09 5.43
N TYR A 99 -2.14 -2.06 5.38
CA TYR A 99 -1.41 -0.96 4.75
C TYR A 99 -1.48 -1.07 3.23
N ILE A 100 -1.75 0.05 2.55
CA ILE A 100 -1.77 0.16 1.08
C ILE A 100 -0.99 1.40 0.67
N ASP A 101 -0.05 1.28 -0.27
CA ASP A 101 0.66 2.44 -0.85
C ASP A 101 -0.31 3.37 -1.60
N ALA A 102 -0.09 4.68 -1.50
CA ALA A 102 -1.00 5.70 -2.02
C ALA A 102 -1.14 5.71 -3.56
N ASP A 103 -0.17 5.17 -4.29
CA ASP A 103 -0.19 5.00 -5.75
C ASP A 103 -0.84 3.69 -6.20
N SER A 104 -1.78 3.21 -5.43
CA SER A 104 -2.57 2.01 -5.66
C SER A 104 -4.02 2.35 -6.06
N TYR A 105 -4.70 1.41 -6.73
CA TYR A 105 -6.09 1.57 -7.11
C TYR A 105 -6.80 0.21 -7.10
N PHE A 106 -7.97 0.15 -6.46
CA PHE A 106 -8.81 -1.05 -6.41
C PHE A 106 -9.69 -1.17 -7.66
N TYR A 107 -9.84 -2.40 -8.14
CA TYR A 107 -10.73 -2.80 -9.24
C TYR A 107 -11.80 -3.77 -8.78
N ASN A 108 -11.68 -4.25 -7.54
CA ASN A 108 -12.66 -5.08 -6.87
C ASN A 108 -12.49 -4.98 -5.35
N THR A 109 -13.41 -5.58 -4.60
CA THR A 109 -13.32 -5.60 -3.14
C THR A 109 -12.09 -6.37 -2.65
N GLY A 110 -11.36 -5.79 -1.70
CA GLY A 110 -10.26 -6.44 -1.00
C GLY A 110 -10.71 -7.57 -0.05
N TRP A 111 -12.01 -7.70 0.19
CA TRP A 111 -12.56 -8.71 1.11
C TRP A 111 -12.19 -10.14 0.70
N HIS A 112 -12.09 -10.43 -0.59
CA HIS A 112 -11.68 -11.75 -1.08
C HIS A 112 -10.30 -12.21 -0.59
N VAL A 113 -9.43 -11.28 -0.22
CA VAL A 113 -8.10 -11.56 0.34
C VAL A 113 -8.09 -11.37 1.85
N VAL A 114 -8.61 -10.25 2.35
CA VAL A 114 -8.56 -9.90 3.77
C VAL A 114 -9.48 -10.79 4.62
N GLY A 115 -10.64 -11.20 4.08
CA GLY A 115 -11.58 -12.07 4.80
C GLY A 115 -10.95 -13.39 5.25
N PRO A 116 -10.32 -14.17 4.36
CA PRO A 116 -9.60 -15.38 4.75
C PRO A 116 -8.47 -15.14 5.76
N LEU A 117 -7.68 -14.07 5.62
CA LEU A 117 -6.60 -13.74 6.57
C LEU A 117 -7.16 -13.48 7.97
N ARG A 118 -8.31 -12.78 8.08
CA ARG A 118 -8.98 -12.54 9.35
C ARG A 118 -9.61 -13.78 9.98
N ALA A 119 -10.05 -14.71 9.14
CA ALA A 119 -10.67 -15.96 9.61
C ALA A 119 -9.65 -16.94 10.19
N ASP A 120 -8.39 -16.80 9.84
CA ASP A 120 -7.30 -17.64 10.34
C ASP A 120 -6.53 -16.91 11.46
N SER A 121 -6.81 -17.27 12.70
CA SER A 121 -6.16 -16.67 13.87
C SER A 121 -4.64 -16.91 13.95
N ALA A 122 -4.09 -17.86 13.19
CA ALA A 122 -2.66 -18.09 13.11
C ALA A 122 -1.96 -17.02 12.24
N VAL A 123 -2.69 -16.28 11.41
CA VAL A 123 -2.13 -15.22 10.57
C VAL A 123 -2.07 -13.91 11.34
N THR A 124 -0.91 -13.61 11.90
CA THR A 124 -0.66 -12.36 12.65
C THR A 124 -0.15 -11.24 11.75
N VAL A 125 0.65 -11.58 10.72
CA VAL A 125 1.13 -10.66 9.67
C VAL A 125 1.09 -11.35 8.31
N ALA A 126 0.77 -10.61 7.24
CA ALA A 126 0.83 -11.13 5.88
C ALA A 126 1.43 -10.10 4.91
N ILE A 127 2.19 -10.59 3.94
CA ILE A 127 2.95 -9.78 2.97
C ILE A 127 2.76 -10.32 1.55
N THR A 128 2.93 -9.45 0.56
CA THR A 128 2.84 -9.81 -0.85
C THR A 128 4.22 -9.95 -1.49
N PRO A 129 4.52 -11.04 -2.22
CA PRO A 129 5.73 -11.14 -3.00
C PRO A 129 5.68 -10.16 -4.20
N HIS A 130 6.84 -9.67 -4.64
CA HIS A 130 6.95 -8.88 -5.87
C HIS A 130 6.53 -9.66 -7.11
N ARG A 131 6.83 -10.97 -7.14
CA ARG A 131 6.54 -11.81 -8.31
C ARG A 131 7.10 -11.20 -9.58
N PHE A 132 8.35 -10.72 -9.57
CA PHE A 132 8.97 -10.13 -10.75
C PHE A 132 8.83 -11.02 -11.98
N ALA A 133 8.36 -10.47 -13.08
CA ALA A 133 8.40 -11.15 -14.38
C ALA A 133 9.87 -11.49 -14.74
N PRO A 134 10.13 -12.54 -15.54
CA PRO A 134 11.51 -12.95 -15.89
C PRO A 134 12.39 -11.82 -16.41
N ALA A 135 11.82 -10.88 -17.18
CA ALA A 135 12.52 -9.71 -17.70
C ALA A 135 12.94 -8.72 -16.58
N HIS A 136 12.32 -8.80 -15.41
CA HIS A 136 12.48 -7.84 -14.31
C HIS A 136 13.11 -8.45 -13.06
N VAL A 137 13.50 -9.73 -13.08
CA VAL A 137 14.08 -10.43 -11.92
C VAL A 137 15.32 -9.75 -11.33
N ARG A 138 16.07 -9.00 -12.14
CA ARG A 138 17.22 -8.19 -11.69
C ARG A 138 16.87 -7.18 -10.58
N PHE A 139 15.61 -6.77 -10.48
CA PHE A 139 15.14 -5.84 -9.45
C PHE A 139 14.85 -6.52 -8.10
N ALA A 140 14.96 -7.86 -8.01
CA ALA A 140 14.83 -8.59 -6.75
C ALA A 140 15.91 -8.21 -5.72
N VAL A 141 16.96 -7.52 -6.13
CA VAL A 141 17.93 -6.88 -5.22
C VAL A 141 17.25 -5.87 -4.27
N ASN A 142 16.06 -5.36 -4.61
CA ASN A 142 15.29 -4.45 -3.77
C ASN A 142 14.37 -5.17 -2.77
N GLY A 143 14.43 -6.49 -2.66
CA GLY A 143 13.61 -7.33 -1.78
C GLY A 143 12.68 -8.27 -2.56
N ASN A 144 12.41 -9.44 -1.97
CA ASN A 144 11.51 -10.44 -2.54
C ASN A 144 10.04 -10.06 -2.32
N TYR A 145 9.76 -9.30 -1.26
CA TYR A 145 8.42 -8.86 -0.88
C TYR A 145 8.25 -7.36 -1.07
N ASN A 146 7.03 -6.96 -1.42
CA ASN A 146 6.67 -5.56 -1.64
C ASN A 146 5.99 -4.97 -0.39
N ALA A 147 6.47 -3.83 0.07
CA ALA A 147 5.92 -3.11 1.22
C ALA A 147 4.68 -2.24 0.88
N GLY A 148 4.11 -2.40 -0.31
CA GLY A 148 2.93 -1.64 -0.74
C GLY A 148 1.60 -2.26 -0.34
N VAL A 149 1.59 -3.53 0.13
CA VAL A 149 0.43 -4.20 0.74
C VAL A 149 0.91 -5.06 1.90
N ILE A 150 0.52 -4.70 3.12
CA ILE A 150 0.89 -5.42 4.34
C ILE A 150 -0.35 -5.55 5.23
N TYR A 151 -0.66 -6.76 5.68
CA TYR A 151 -1.69 -7.03 6.68
C TYR A 151 -1.03 -7.29 8.03
N ALA A 152 -1.60 -6.78 9.12
CA ALA A 152 -1.19 -7.10 10.48
C ALA A 152 -2.37 -7.06 11.45
N THR A 153 -2.34 -7.95 12.45
CA THR A 153 -3.24 -7.95 13.61
C THR A 153 -2.55 -7.39 14.84
N CYS A 154 -3.25 -7.25 15.95
CA CYS A 154 -2.66 -6.90 17.25
C CYS A 154 -1.57 -7.89 17.67
N ASP A 155 -1.70 -9.18 17.35
CA ASP A 155 -0.67 -10.19 17.65
C ASP A 155 0.58 -10.04 16.76
N GLY A 156 0.48 -9.30 15.64
CA GLY A 156 1.59 -8.93 14.77
C GLY A 156 2.39 -7.70 15.23
N ILE A 157 2.01 -7.05 16.32
CA ILE A 157 2.70 -5.86 16.87
C ILE A 157 4.20 -6.09 17.06
N PRO A 158 4.69 -7.21 17.64
CA PRO A 158 6.12 -7.44 17.81
C PRO A 158 6.91 -7.46 16.48
N CYS A 159 6.30 -7.95 15.40
CA CYS A 159 6.87 -7.92 14.06
C CYS A 159 6.99 -6.47 13.54
N LEU A 160 5.95 -5.67 13.67
CA LEU A 160 5.94 -4.26 13.24
C LEU A 160 6.93 -3.41 14.06
N GLU A 161 7.04 -3.61 15.37
CA GLU A 161 8.03 -2.94 16.23
C GLU A 161 9.47 -3.30 15.82
N ASN A 162 9.70 -4.58 15.46
CA ASN A 162 10.97 -4.99 14.90
C ASN A 162 11.28 -4.28 13.58
N TRP A 163 10.29 -4.16 12.69
CA TRP A 163 10.43 -3.47 11.42
C TRP A 163 10.72 -1.98 11.62
N GLU A 164 9.99 -1.29 12.50
CA GLU A 164 10.23 0.11 12.86
C GLU A 164 11.67 0.30 13.34
N ARG A 165 12.10 -0.49 14.32
CA ARG A 165 13.45 -0.43 14.86
C ARG A 165 14.51 -0.64 13.78
N ARG A 166 14.30 -1.58 12.85
CA ARG A 166 15.22 -1.85 11.74
C ARG A 166 15.27 -0.70 10.75
N CYS A 167 14.14 -0.05 10.45
CA CYS A 167 14.10 1.17 9.64
C CYS A 167 14.89 2.32 10.28
N ILE A 168 14.82 2.47 11.62
CA ILE A 168 15.58 3.49 12.37
C ILE A 168 17.08 3.20 12.38
N VAL A 169 17.47 1.94 12.57
CA VAL A 169 18.88 1.54 12.67
C VAL A 169 19.55 1.45 11.30
N ASN A 170 18.79 1.21 10.26
CA ASN A 170 19.26 1.07 8.86
C ASN A 170 19.74 2.40 8.26
N ARG A 171 20.72 3.00 8.90
CA ARG A 171 21.28 4.29 8.52
C ARG A 171 21.86 4.25 7.09
N LYS A 172 21.50 5.25 6.27
CA LYS A 172 22.12 5.52 4.94
C LYS A 172 21.82 4.47 3.86
N GLY A 173 20.54 4.11 3.67
CA GLY A 173 20.11 3.44 2.44
C GLY A 173 20.77 2.10 2.14
N ARG A 174 21.29 1.38 3.16
CA ARG A 174 21.86 0.05 2.94
C ARG A 174 20.81 -0.99 2.59
N MET A 175 19.58 -0.82 3.09
CA MET A 175 18.44 -1.66 2.77
C MET A 175 17.18 -0.79 2.67
N THR A 176 16.31 -1.09 1.72
CA THR A 176 14.98 -0.46 1.64
C THR A 176 14.06 -1.04 2.72
N ASP A 177 12.97 -0.34 3.04
CA ASP A 177 11.94 -0.83 3.97
C ASP A 177 11.44 -2.23 3.58
N GLN A 178 11.28 -2.49 2.29
CA GLN A 178 10.80 -3.77 1.77
C GLN A 178 11.84 -4.90 1.83
N GLN A 179 13.14 -4.63 1.69
CA GLN A 179 14.18 -5.65 1.91
C GLN A 179 14.17 -6.18 3.35
N LEU A 180 13.69 -5.36 4.31
CA LEU A 180 13.54 -5.76 5.70
C LEU A 180 12.41 -6.78 5.92
N LEU A 181 11.56 -7.02 4.90
CA LEU A 181 10.50 -8.03 4.94
C LEU A 181 10.99 -9.43 4.53
N ASP A 182 12.17 -9.55 3.93
CA ASP A 182 12.64 -10.81 3.33
C ASP A 182 12.80 -11.93 4.36
N ASP A 183 13.05 -11.63 5.61
CA ASP A 183 13.17 -12.60 6.69
C ASP A 183 11.86 -12.82 7.49
N TRP A 184 10.79 -12.06 7.22
CA TRP A 184 9.53 -12.17 7.96
C TRP A 184 8.90 -13.56 7.95
N PRO A 185 8.85 -14.30 6.82
CA PRO A 185 8.29 -15.65 6.82
C PRO A 185 9.02 -16.59 7.77
N LYS A 186 10.35 -16.43 7.90
CA LYS A 186 11.17 -17.25 8.78
C LYS A 186 11.13 -16.78 10.23
N GLN A 187 11.19 -15.47 10.47
CA GLN A 187 11.28 -14.91 11.83
C GLN A 187 9.93 -14.82 12.54
N TRP A 188 8.88 -14.49 11.79
CA TRP A 188 7.58 -14.13 12.33
C TRP A 188 6.45 -15.03 11.83
N GLY A 189 6.77 -16.06 11.01
CA GLY A 189 5.74 -16.89 10.40
C GLY A 189 4.80 -16.10 9.46
N ALA A 190 5.29 -14.99 8.87
CA ALA A 190 4.44 -14.15 8.03
C ALA A 190 3.80 -14.94 6.90
N HIS A 191 2.48 -14.82 6.78
CA HIS A 191 1.72 -15.44 5.69
C HIS A 191 2.07 -14.75 4.36
N ILE A 192 2.38 -15.55 3.35
CA ILE A 192 2.66 -15.05 1.99
C ILE A 192 1.36 -15.06 1.20
N ILE A 193 0.86 -13.88 0.85
CA ILE A 193 -0.35 -13.72 0.06
C ILE A 193 -0.06 -14.14 -1.38
N THR A 194 -0.64 -15.25 -1.81
CA THR A 194 -0.41 -15.82 -3.15
C THR A 194 -1.44 -15.35 -4.18
N HIS A 195 -2.44 -14.58 -3.79
CA HIS A 195 -3.48 -14.07 -4.70
C HIS A 195 -2.91 -13.15 -5.78
N GLU A 196 -2.89 -13.60 -7.04
CA GLU A 196 -2.22 -12.93 -8.16
C GLU A 196 -2.90 -11.60 -8.55
N GLY A 197 -4.19 -11.45 -8.29
CA GLY A 197 -4.93 -10.21 -8.50
C GLY A 197 -4.72 -9.15 -7.42
N LEU A 198 -3.95 -9.46 -6.35
CA LEU A 198 -3.54 -8.47 -5.35
C LEU A 198 -2.11 -8.04 -5.61
N ASN A 199 -1.84 -6.74 -5.55
CA ASN A 199 -0.53 -6.15 -5.81
C ASN A 199 0.03 -6.50 -7.22
N LEU A 200 -0.89 -6.54 -8.22
CA LEU A 200 -0.49 -6.50 -9.61
C LEU A 200 0.19 -5.15 -9.89
N ALA A 201 1.27 -5.15 -10.66
CA ALA A 201 2.12 -3.98 -10.82
C ALA A 201 2.91 -4.01 -12.13
N PRO A 202 3.56 -2.91 -12.54
CA PRO A 202 4.35 -2.88 -13.77
C PRO A 202 5.45 -3.95 -13.85
N TRP A 203 6.04 -4.33 -12.72
CA TRP A 203 7.13 -5.31 -12.66
C TRP A 203 6.70 -6.77 -12.77
N ASN A 204 5.40 -7.07 -12.68
CA ASN A 204 4.90 -8.45 -12.73
C ASN A 204 3.76 -8.68 -13.73
N GLN A 205 3.24 -7.65 -14.38
CA GLN A 205 2.08 -7.72 -15.25
C GLN A 205 2.27 -8.62 -16.48
N GLU A 206 3.49 -8.76 -17.00
CA GLU A 206 3.78 -9.42 -18.29
C GLU A 206 3.63 -10.95 -18.24
N GLN A 207 3.67 -11.55 -17.04
CA GLN A 207 3.68 -13.01 -16.87
C GLN A 207 2.28 -13.62 -16.72
N TYR A 208 1.24 -12.79 -16.72
CA TYR A 208 -0.12 -13.23 -16.48
C TYR A 208 -0.99 -13.17 -17.74
N THR A 209 -2.02 -13.99 -17.76
CA THR A 209 -3.13 -13.89 -18.70
C THR A 209 -4.24 -13.04 -18.10
N TYR A 210 -4.93 -12.30 -18.93
CA TYR A 210 -5.98 -11.36 -18.52
C TYR A 210 -7.28 -11.67 -19.23
N ASP A 211 -8.40 -11.49 -18.54
CA ASP A 211 -9.74 -11.69 -19.07
C ASP A 211 -10.74 -10.71 -18.44
N VAL A 212 -11.83 -10.46 -19.15
CA VAL A 212 -12.96 -9.65 -18.65
C VAL A 212 -14.23 -10.50 -18.78
N ARG A 213 -14.86 -10.80 -17.66
CA ARG A 213 -16.10 -11.58 -17.60
C ARG A 213 -17.18 -10.76 -16.92
N ARG A 214 -18.23 -10.40 -17.64
CA ARG A 214 -19.35 -9.61 -17.13
C ARG A 214 -18.90 -8.31 -16.39
N GLY A 215 -17.91 -7.62 -16.98
CA GLY A 215 -17.35 -6.38 -16.41
C GLY A 215 -16.35 -6.58 -15.27
N VAL A 216 -16.10 -7.80 -14.82
CA VAL A 216 -15.09 -8.10 -13.78
C VAL A 216 -13.77 -8.47 -14.46
N LEU A 217 -12.67 -7.87 -13.97
CA LEU A 217 -11.32 -8.14 -14.46
C LEU A 217 -10.71 -9.35 -13.74
N TYR A 218 -10.01 -10.19 -14.51
CA TYR A 218 -9.31 -11.37 -14.00
C TYR A 218 -7.84 -11.37 -14.40
N VAL A 219 -7.01 -11.87 -13.48
CA VAL A 219 -5.59 -12.19 -13.66
C VAL A 219 -5.46 -13.69 -13.52
N ASN A 220 -5.06 -14.38 -14.57
CA ASN A 220 -5.17 -15.83 -14.68
C ASN A 220 -6.63 -16.27 -14.41
N ARG A 221 -6.88 -16.90 -13.26
CA ARG A 221 -8.24 -17.35 -12.86
C ARG A 221 -8.78 -16.61 -11.64
N GLN A 222 -8.03 -15.63 -11.12
CA GLN A 222 -8.36 -14.88 -9.92
C GLN A 222 -8.87 -13.48 -10.27
N THR A 223 -9.80 -12.96 -9.50
CA THR A 223 -10.30 -11.60 -9.68
C THR A 223 -9.18 -10.59 -9.48
N LEU A 224 -9.04 -9.62 -10.38
CA LEU A 224 -8.16 -8.49 -10.13
C LEU A 224 -8.74 -7.65 -8.99
N VAL A 225 -8.03 -7.57 -7.88
CA VAL A 225 -8.41 -6.79 -6.70
C VAL A 225 -7.77 -5.41 -6.73
N HIS A 226 -6.46 -5.34 -6.98
CA HIS A 226 -5.69 -4.15 -6.73
C HIS A 226 -4.45 -4.06 -7.64
N TYR A 227 -4.22 -2.88 -8.23
CA TYR A 227 -3.03 -2.58 -9.02
C TYR A 227 -2.20 -1.49 -8.36
N HIS A 228 -0.90 -1.69 -8.25
CA HIS A 228 0.07 -0.75 -7.72
C HIS A 228 0.73 0.01 -8.88
N PHE A 229 0.40 1.30 -9.04
CA PHE A 229 0.87 2.17 -10.14
C PHE A 229 2.26 2.75 -9.85
N HIS A 230 3.20 1.88 -9.49
CA HIS A 230 4.58 2.29 -9.23
C HIS A 230 5.16 3.12 -10.40
N GLN A 231 5.77 4.26 -10.08
CA GLN A 231 6.25 5.27 -11.03
C GLN A 231 5.11 5.94 -11.85
N GLY A 232 3.87 5.82 -11.41
CA GLY A 232 2.73 6.50 -11.99
C GLY A 232 2.39 6.04 -13.41
N LEU A 233 2.10 7.00 -14.31
CA LEU A 233 1.58 6.71 -15.65
C LEU A 233 2.64 6.32 -16.69
N LYS A 234 3.93 6.37 -16.35
CA LYS A 234 5.05 6.05 -17.26
C LYS A 234 6.10 5.20 -16.53
N PRO A 235 5.75 3.97 -16.14
CA PRO A 235 6.71 3.10 -15.45
C PRO A 235 7.85 2.68 -16.40
N ALA A 236 9.06 2.56 -15.85
CA ALA A 236 10.22 2.07 -16.57
C ALA A 236 10.08 0.62 -17.06
N TYR A 237 9.13 -0.12 -16.50
CA TYR A 237 8.81 -1.52 -16.85
C TYR A 237 7.97 -1.68 -18.13
N GLY A 238 7.48 -0.58 -18.72
CA GLY A 238 6.50 -0.62 -19.80
C GLY A 238 5.07 -0.90 -19.29
N ILE A 239 4.11 -0.91 -20.23
CA ILE A 239 2.69 -1.16 -19.97
C ILE A 239 2.15 -2.02 -21.10
N ILE A 240 1.66 -3.23 -20.79
CA ILE A 240 1.03 -4.10 -21.79
C ILE A 240 -0.34 -3.55 -22.23
N PRO A 241 -0.82 -3.85 -23.47
CA PRO A 241 -2.05 -3.28 -24.02
C PRO A 241 -3.28 -3.44 -23.12
N PHE A 242 -3.52 -4.65 -22.58
CA PHE A 242 -4.64 -4.89 -21.67
C PHE A 242 -4.59 -3.97 -20.44
N VAL A 243 -3.45 -3.91 -19.76
CA VAL A 243 -3.28 -3.09 -18.56
C VAL A 243 -3.43 -1.60 -18.89
N ARG A 244 -2.90 -1.15 -20.04
CA ARG A 244 -3.11 0.22 -20.51
C ARG A 244 -4.59 0.57 -20.65
N ASP A 245 -5.35 -0.30 -21.30
CA ASP A 245 -6.73 0.01 -21.67
C ASP A 245 -7.72 -0.18 -20.51
N TYR A 246 -7.52 -1.19 -19.67
CA TYR A 246 -8.44 -1.54 -18.58
C TYR A 246 -8.02 -1.03 -17.20
N LEU A 247 -6.74 -0.69 -17.00
CA LEU A 247 -6.26 -0.22 -15.69
C LEU A 247 -5.75 1.21 -15.75
N TYR A 248 -4.85 1.53 -16.66
CA TYR A 248 -4.26 2.87 -16.72
C TYR A 248 -5.25 3.95 -17.14
N LYS A 249 -6.13 3.70 -18.11
CA LYS A 249 -7.15 4.67 -18.52
C LYS A 249 -8.11 5.02 -17.37
N PRO A 250 -8.77 4.06 -16.69
CA PRO A 250 -9.61 4.37 -15.54
C PRO A 250 -8.85 5.07 -14.40
N TYR A 251 -7.62 4.66 -14.12
CA TYR A 251 -6.79 5.32 -13.11
C TYR A 251 -6.45 6.77 -13.50
N GLN A 252 -6.13 7.03 -14.77
CA GLN A 252 -5.87 8.38 -15.28
C GLN A 252 -7.10 9.28 -15.14
N GLU A 253 -8.29 8.76 -15.38
CA GLU A 253 -9.55 9.47 -15.16
C GLU A 253 -9.76 9.78 -13.67
N ALA A 254 -9.51 8.81 -12.77
CA ALA A 254 -9.57 9.00 -11.33
C ALA A 254 -8.59 10.08 -10.85
N LEU A 255 -7.36 10.09 -11.36
CA LEU A 255 -6.39 11.16 -11.09
C LEU A 255 -6.90 12.53 -11.57
N GLY A 256 -7.62 12.56 -12.69
CA GLY A 256 -8.28 13.78 -13.20
C GLY A 256 -9.38 14.30 -12.27
N ARG A 257 -10.22 13.40 -11.73
CA ARG A 257 -11.25 13.74 -10.73
C ARG A 257 -10.61 14.22 -9.42
N ALA A 258 -9.60 13.52 -8.94
CA ALA A 258 -8.85 13.90 -7.74
C ALA A 258 -8.23 15.30 -7.83
N ARG A 259 -7.66 15.67 -8.98
CA ARG A 259 -7.15 17.04 -9.21
C ARG A 259 -8.24 18.10 -9.10
N LYS A 260 -9.43 17.85 -9.65
CA LYS A 260 -10.56 18.78 -9.51
C LYS A 260 -10.97 18.95 -8.05
N MET A 261 -11.02 17.87 -7.26
CA MET A 261 -11.33 17.95 -5.83
C MET A 261 -10.34 18.81 -5.04
N ILE A 262 -9.05 18.81 -5.42
CA ILE A 262 -8.01 19.60 -4.73
C ILE A 262 -8.18 21.11 -5.00
N HIS A 263 -8.79 21.48 -6.13
CA HIS A 263 -8.90 22.86 -6.58
C HIS A 263 -10.33 23.44 -6.45
N SER A 264 -11.30 22.63 -6.00
CA SER A 264 -12.64 23.08 -5.64
C SER A 264 -12.68 23.63 -4.22
#